data_1beab640c14f657d0e5a20b901744aba
#
_entry.id   1beab640c14f657d0e5a20b901744aba
#
_cell.length_a   1.000
_cell.length_b   1.000
_cell.length_c   1.000
_cell.angle_alpha   90.00
_cell.angle_beta   90.00
_cell.angle_gamma   90.00
#
_symmetry.space_group_name_H-M   'P 1'
#
loop_
_entity.id
_entity.type
_entity.pdbx_description
1 polymer ?
#
loop_
_entity_poly.entity_id
_entity_poly.type
_entity_poly.pdbx_seq_one_letter_code
_entity_poly.pdbx_strand_id
1 'polypeptide(L)'
;MEGILDANVISLLNLTPGIIRKQSGIIRQMIEHSDWLKLLTMKNSKTAVEARQWIRVRKGAYKGDLGFVKDLEAWGARVLVVPRLKTPTLESASCSLKRKRTAFRPEPSLFDPETFSSVFKRQPKFLDDGSYSCRGLIFEHQLQCLSLDFDSISLNFTGVPSEILALFKLSEHPSLTGSEFPRPEEWNFEEGERVTVCSPRTRKTATITAVKSTHLEVDLATDEGIQVVSWYNVRKVFSTRDFVSVTSGPLKGTMGWFLEIVDDIVTLQEYDEKGNLNKEPKVSFILTPADIY
;
A
#
# COMPACT_ATOMS: atom_id res chain seq x y z
N MET A 1 3.16 -27.93 -45.14
CA MET A 1 4.38 -27.16 -45.52
C MET A 1 4.95 -26.58 -44.26
N GLU A 2 6.02 -27.17 -43.74
CA GLU A 2 6.77 -26.56 -42.63
C GLU A 2 7.52 -25.35 -43.19
N GLY A 3 7.09 -24.17 -42.76
CA GLY A 3 7.78 -22.94 -43.14
C GLY A 3 9.19 -22.93 -42.54
N ILE A 4 10.19 -23.07 -43.37
CA ILE A 4 11.60 -22.89 -43.00
C ILE A 4 11.77 -21.42 -42.63
N LEU A 5 11.93 -21.14 -41.32
CA LEU A 5 12.32 -19.80 -40.90
C LEU A 5 13.73 -19.48 -41.40
N ASP A 6 13.91 -18.29 -41.93
CA ASP A 6 15.21 -17.76 -42.34
C ASP A 6 16.21 -17.85 -41.17
N ALA A 7 17.42 -18.23 -41.43
CA ALA A 7 18.51 -18.36 -40.45
C ALA A 7 18.74 -17.04 -39.68
N ASN A 8 18.52 -15.89 -40.33
CA ASN A 8 18.60 -14.59 -39.70
C ASN A 8 17.51 -14.36 -38.63
N VAL A 9 16.29 -14.85 -38.90
CA VAL A 9 15.17 -14.77 -37.96
C VAL A 9 15.43 -15.66 -36.72
N ILE A 10 15.99 -16.87 -36.97
CA ILE A 10 16.37 -17.78 -35.88
C ILE A 10 17.47 -17.16 -35.01
N SER A 11 18.46 -16.51 -35.63
CA SER A 11 19.53 -15.83 -34.95
C SER A 11 18.98 -14.67 -34.07
N LEU A 12 18.09 -13.86 -34.63
CA LEU A 12 17.44 -12.76 -33.93
C LEU A 12 16.61 -13.26 -32.74
N LEU A 13 15.84 -14.32 -32.92
CA LEU A 13 15.07 -14.95 -31.86
C LEU A 13 15.97 -15.52 -30.76
N ASN A 14 17.17 -16.01 -31.09
CA ASN A 14 18.14 -16.50 -30.09
C ASN A 14 18.71 -15.38 -29.22
N LEU A 15 18.78 -14.16 -29.74
CA LEU A 15 19.26 -12.99 -29.01
C LEU A 15 18.16 -12.28 -28.21
N THR A 16 16.88 -12.57 -28.47
CA THR A 16 15.76 -11.89 -27.84
C THR A 16 15.52 -12.45 -26.42
N PRO A 17 15.54 -11.62 -25.36
CA PRO A 17 15.20 -12.04 -24.02
C PRO A 17 13.71 -12.38 -23.90
N GLY A 18 13.36 -13.36 -23.07
CA GLY A 18 11.97 -13.78 -22.81
C GLY A 18 11.45 -14.91 -23.69
N ILE A 19 12.22 -15.39 -24.66
CA ILE A 19 11.83 -16.54 -25.49
C ILE A 19 12.07 -17.85 -24.73
N ILE A 20 11.03 -18.70 -24.67
CA ILE A 20 11.10 -20.00 -24.03
C ILE A 20 11.89 -20.96 -24.89
N ARG A 21 12.95 -21.51 -24.33
CA ARG A 21 13.82 -22.51 -24.97
C ARG A 21 13.75 -23.83 -24.23
N LYS A 22 13.63 -24.91 -24.97
CA LYS A 22 13.85 -26.28 -24.45
C LYS A 22 15.18 -26.81 -24.99
N GLN A 23 15.62 -27.95 -24.48
CA GLN A 23 16.85 -28.62 -24.93
C GLN A 23 16.86 -28.89 -26.46
N SER A 24 15.69 -29.01 -27.09
CA SER A 24 15.49 -29.19 -28.52
C SER A 24 15.45 -27.90 -29.34
N GLY A 25 15.66 -26.73 -28.74
CA GLY A 25 15.60 -25.45 -29.42
C GLY A 25 14.40 -24.56 -29.05
N ILE A 26 14.09 -23.58 -29.91
CA ILE A 26 12.96 -22.67 -29.69
C ILE A 26 11.63 -23.39 -29.95
N ILE A 27 10.70 -23.28 -28.99
CA ILE A 27 9.36 -23.83 -29.18
C ILE A 27 8.60 -22.92 -30.15
N ARG A 28 8.11 -23.53 -31.24
CA ARG A 28 7.28 -22.86 -32.23
C ARG A 28 5.90 -23.45 -32.21
N GLN A 29 4.91 -22.58 -32.25
CA GLN A 29 3.52 -22.97 -32.37
C GLN A 29 2.91 -22.15 -33.55
N MET A 30 2.35 -22.85 -34.52
CA MET A 30 1.56 -22.20 -35.54
C MET A 30 0.28 -21.68 -34.94
N ILE A 31 -0.02 -20.42 -35.15
CA ILE A 31 -1.21 -19.75 -34.66
C ILE A 31 -2.18 -19.67 -35.84
N GLU A 32 -3.43 -20.07 -35.63
CA GLU A 32 -4.47 -19.96 -36.63
C GLU A 32 -4.76 -18.51 -36.98
N HIS A 33 -5.12 -18.28 -38.25
CA HIS A 33 -5.38 -16.92 -38.77
C HIS A 33 -6.49 -16.17 -37.98
N SER A 34 -7.44 -16.90 -37.45
CA SER A 34 -8.51 -16.41 -36.54
C SER A 34 -8.00 -15.79 -35.25
N ASP A 35 -6.84 -16.23 -34.77
CA ASP A 35 -6.26 -15.77 -33.49
C ASP A 35 -5.23 -14.64 -33.70
N TRP A 36 -4.81 -14.39 -34.95
CA TRP A 36 -3.86 -13.32 -35.24
C TRP A 36 -4.37 -11.95 -34.76
N LEU A 37 -5.63 -11.64 -35.05
CA LEU A 37 -6.23 -10.37 -34.63
C LEU A 37 -6.22 -10.25 -33.09
N LYS A 38 -6.50 -11.31 -32.37
CA LYS A 38 -6.46 -11.33 -30.91
C LYS A 38 -5.04 -11.11 -30.39
N LEU A 39 -4.05 -11.74 -31.00
CA LEU A 39 -2.65 -11.63 -30.61
C LEU A 39 -2.03 -10.29 -30.99
N LEU A 40 -2.39 -9.76 -32.17
CA LEU A 40 -1.93 -8.45 -32.63
C LEU A 40 -2.69 -7.30 -31.95
N THR A 41 -3.94 -7.53 -31.55
CA THR A 41 -4.75 -6.60 -30.73
C THR A 41 -4.62 -6.86 -29.24
N MET A 42 -3.93 -7.92 -28.80
CA MET A 42 -3.34 -7.92 -27.47
C MET A 42 -2.39 -6.71 -27.43
N LYS A 43 -3.01 -5.52 -27.37
CA LYS A 43 -2.38 -4.40 -26.73
C LYS A 43 -1.78 -5.02 -25.48
N ASN A 44 -0.47 -4.95 -25.35
CA ASN A 44 0.09 -4.85 -24.04
C ASN A 44 -0.77 -3.80 -23.34
N SER A 45 -1.78 -4.22 -22.62
CA SER A 45 -2.41 -3.43 -21.60
C SER A 45 -1.39 -3.38 -20.46
N LYS A 46 -0.20 -2.93 -20.74
CA LYS A 46 0.61 -2.22 -19.79
C LYS A 46 -0.26 -1.02 -19.51
N THR A 47 -1.17 -1.20 -18.55
CA THR A 47 -1.91 -0.10 -17.99
C THR A 47 -0.85 0.94 -17.78
N ALA A 48 -0.97 2.06 -18.50
CA ALA A 48 0.11 3.03 -18.57
C ALA A 48 0.34 3.49 -17.13
N VAL A 49 1.51 3.21 -16.59
CA VAL A 49 1.90 3.71 -15.27
C VAL A 49 2.04 5.22 -15.43
N GLU A 50 1.38 5.97 -14.60
CA GLU A 50 1.42 7.42 -14.60
C GLU A 50 2.24 7.94 -13.42
N ALA A 51 2.80 9.14 -13.57
CA ALA A 51 3.42 9.83 -12.45
C ALA A 51 2.35 10.17 -11.40
N ARG A 52 2.75 10.20 -10.13
CA ARG A 52 1.88 10.46 -8.98
C ARG A 52 0.77 9.42 -8.77
N GLN A 53 1.02 8.19 -9.17
CA GLN A 53 0.11 7.07 -9.02
C GLN A 53 0.60 6.10 -7.96
N TRP A 54 -0.31 5.51 -7.20
CA TRP A 54 -0.02 4.42 -6.28
C TRP A 54 0.14 3.12 -7.04
N ILE A 55 1.09 2.31 -6.60
CA ILE A 55 1.40 1.01 -7.22
C ILE A 55 1.74 -0.04 -6.15
N ARG A 56 1.73 -1.29 -6.54
CA ARG A 56 2.29 -2.38 -5.74
C ARG A 56 3.53 -2.95 -6.41
N VAL A 57 4.60 -3.13 -5.66
CA VAL A 57 5.83 -3.72 -6.15
C VAL A 57 5.65 -5.23 -6.34
N ARG A 58 5.96 -5.76 -7.51
CA ARG A 58 5.78 -7.20 -7.84
C ARG A 58 7.00 -8.05 -7.58
N LYS A 59 8.19 -7.49 -7.61
CA LYS A 59 9.46 -8.24 -7.55
C LYS A 59 10.44 -7.63 -6.53
N GLY A 60 11.44 -8.43 -6.13
CA GLY A 60 12.52 -7.96 -5.27
C GLY A 60 12.20 -7.94 -3.79
N ALA A 61 13.01 -7.21 -3.02
CA ALA A 61 12.91 -7.12 -1.55
C ALA A 61 11.61 -6.46 -1.08
N TYR A 62 11.04 -5.61 -1.92
CA TYR A 62 9.79 -4.86 -1.66
C TYR A 62 8.56 -5.52 -2.28
N LYS A 63 8.65 -6.79 -2.72
CA LYS A 63 7.51 -7.50 -3.30
C LYS A 63 6.30 -7.45 -2.37
N GLY A 64 5.17 -6.96 -2.90
CA GLY A 64 3.91 -6.80 -2.18
C GLY A 64 3.77 -5.48 -1.43
N ASP A 65 4.83 -4.65 -1.36
CA ASP A 65 4.72 -3.34 -0.71
C ASP A 65 4.04 -2.31 -1.60
N LEU A 66 3.40 -1.35 -0.95
CA LEU A 66 2.87 -0.16 -1.60
C LEU A 66 4.03 0.75 -1.99
N GLY A 67 3.93 1.35 -3.15
CA GLY A 67 4.83 2.39 -3.62
C GLY A 67 4.07 3.53 -4.27
N PHE A 68 4.70 4.68 -4.35
CA PHE A 68 4.17 5.86 -5.02
C PHE A 68 5.11 6.27 -6.15
N VAL A 69 4.59 6.37 -7.36
CA VAL A 69 5.38 6.76 -8.55
C VAL A 69 5.70 8.25 -8.45
N LYS A 70 6.98 8.56 -8.25
CA LYS A 70 7.47 9.94 -8.24
C LYS A 70 7.62 10.47 -9.65
N ASP A 71 8.42 9.77 -10.47
CA ASP A 71 8.75 10.15 -11.83
C ASP A 71 8.75 8.93 -12.75
N LEU A 72 8.54 9.17 -14.05
CA LEU A 72 8.64 8.16 -15.09
C LEU A 72 9.98 8.27 -15.80
N GLU A 73 10.59 7.15 -16.08
CA GLU A 73 11.81 6.99 -16.88
C GLU A 73 11.50 6.20 -18.17
N ALA A 74 12.35 6.27 -19.18
CA ALA A 74 12.11 5.61 -20.46
C ALA A 74 11.90 4.08 -20.34
N TRP A 75 12.49 3.46 -19.31
CA TRP A 75 12.48 2.00 -19.09
C TRP A 75 11.69 1.58 -17.84
N GLY A 76 11.25 2.53 -17.02
CA GLY A 76 10.59 2.25 -15.76
C GLY A 76 10.11 3.49 -15.02
N ALA A 77 10.09 3.42 -13.71
CA ALA A 77 9.65 4.50 -12.86
C ALA A 77 10.49 4.62 -11.59
N ARG A 78 10.67 5.84 -11.11
CA ARG A 78 11.17 6.12 -9.76
C ARG A 78 10.01 6.06 -8.78
N VAL A 79 10.12 5.16 -7.83
CA VAL A 79 9.06 4.82 -6.89
C VAL A 79 9.51 5.04 -5.45
N LEU A 80 8.71 5.74 -4.69
CA LEU A 80 8.90 5.92 -3.26
C LEU A 80 8.25 4.75 -2.52
N VAL A 81 8.98 4.14 -1.59
CA VAL A 81 8.49 3.06 -0.73
C VAL A 81 8.89 3.32 0.71
N VAL A 82 8.14 2.75 1.65
CA VAL A 82 8.54 2.74 3.07
C VAL A 82 9.73 1.80 3.23
N PRO A 83 10.86 2.26 3.79
CA PRO A 83 12.06 1.43 3.94
C PRO A 83 11.83 0.18 4.79
N ARG A 84 12.57 -0.90 4.45
CA ARG A 84 12.68 -2.13 5.23
C ARG A 84 14.15 -2.41 5.53
N LEU A 85 14.67 -1.73 6.52
CA LEU A 85 16.08 -1.83 6.88
C LEU A 85 16.29 -3.01 7.82
N LYS A 86 17.16 -3.94 7.44
CA LYS A 86 17.57 -5.04 8.34
C LYS A 86 18.42 -4.46 9.45
N THR A 87 17.88 -4.38 10.65
CA THR A 87 18.71 -4.13 11.85
C THR A 87 19.57 -5.35 12.11
N PRO A 88 20.89 -5.19 12.33
CA PRO A 88 21.71 -6.29 12.80
C PRO A 88 21.30 -6.60 14.24
N THR A 89 20.49 -7.65 14.41
CA THR A 89 20.17 -8.17 15.75
C THR A 89 21.44 -8.76 16.34
N LEU A 90 21.73 -8.46 17.61
CA LEU A 90 22.89 -8.96 18.35
C LEU A 90 23.00 -10.51 18.36
N GLU A 91 21.92 -11.19 18.09
CA GLU A 91 21.84 -12.65 18.00
C GLU A 91 22.46 -13.24 16.71
N SER A 92 22.73 -12.44 15.69
CA SER A 92 23.30 -12.95 14.44
C SER A 92 24.83 -13.16 14.47
N ALA A 93 25.48 -12.75 15.55
CA ALA A 93 26.96 -12.88 15.70
C ALA A 93 27.44 -14.28 16.13
N SER A 94 26.57 -15.19 16.53
CA SER A 94 26.97 -16.48 17.13
C SER A 94 26.47 -17.74 16.44
N CYS A 95 25.85 -17.69 15.27
CA CYS A 95 25.36 -18.88 14.60
C CYS A 95 25.98 -19.13 13.23
N SER A 96 26.84 -20.17 13.25
CA SER A 96 27.33 -20.97 12.12
C SER A 96 26.42 -21.07 10.89
N LEU A 97 27.01 -20.84 9.75
CA LEU A 97 26.95 -21.36 8.37
C LEU A 97 25.73 -22.21 7.88
N LYS A 98 24.66 -22.38 8.60
CA LYS A 98 23.44 -23.00 8.06
C LYS A 98 22.51 -21.91 7.54
N ARG A 99 22.39 -21.81 6.21
CA ARG A 99 21.42 -20.97 5.51
C ARG A 99 20.00 -21.23 6.06
N LYS A 100 19.55 -20.46 7.03
CA LYS A 100 18.14 -20.45 7.44
C LYS A 100 17.31 -19.88 6.29
N ARG A 101 16.51 -20.72 5.68
CA ARG A 101 15.63 -20.40 4.54
C ARG A 101 14.46 -19.45 4.86
N THR A 102 14.31 -19.00 6.08
CA THR A 102 13.30 -18.03 6.51
C THR A 102 13.99 -16.80 7.05
N ALA A 103 14.57 -15.99 6.14
CA ALA A 103 14.97 -14.65 6.54
C ALA A 103 13.70 -13.87 6.86
N PHE A 104 13.50 -13.56 8.14
CA PHE A 104 12.43 -12.68 8.60
C PHE A 104 12.50 -11.38 7.80
N ARG A 105 11.37 -11.01 7.20
CA ARG A 105 11.26 -9.75 6.45
C ARG A 105 11.20 -8.61 7.45
N PRO A 106 12.09 -7.60 7.36
CA PRO A 106 12.05 -6.47 8.28
C PRO A 106 10.73 -5.73 8.19
N GLU A 107 10.27 -5.23 9.31
CA GLU A 107 9.11 -4.37 9.37
C GLU A 107 9.38 -3.03 8.65
N PRO A 108 8.36 -2.43 8.04
CA PRO A 108 8.48 -1.13 7.41
C PRO A 108 8.65 -0.05 8.47
N SER A 109 9.61 0.84 8.28
CA SER A 109 9.84 1.98 9.16
C SER A 109 10.42 3.14 8.37
N LEU A 110 10.19 4.36 8.81
CA LEU A 110 10.79 5.53 8.19
C LEU A 110 12.31 5.53 8.41
N PHE A 111 13.03 6.06 7.43
CA PHE A 111 14.48 6.20 7.52
C PHE A 111 14.85 7.33 8.48
N ASP A 112 15.61 6.98 9.51
CA ASP A 112 16.22 7.94 10.42
C ASP A 112 17.74 7.83 10.34
N PRO A 113 18.45 8.90 9.93
CA PRO A 113 19.90 8.90 9.77
C PRO A 113 20.66 8.65 11.07
N GLU A 114 20.13 9.09 12.22
CA GLU A 114 20.78 8.92 13.53
C GLU A 114 20.70 7.45 13.97
N THR A 115 19.51 6.88 13.95
CA THR A 115 19.29 5.46 14.24
C THR A 115 20.09 4.59 13.26
N PHE A 116 20.08 4.95 11.97
CA PHE A 116 20.88 4.23 10.97
C PHE A 116 22.37 4.24 11.32
N SER A 117 22.91 5.40 11.67
CA SER A 117 24.34 5.56 12.03
C SER A 117 24.71 4.75 13.26
N SER A 118 23.86 4.73 14.27
CA SER A 118 24.09 3.98 15.52
C SER A 118 24.09 2.46 15.30
N VAL A 119 23.12 1.96 14.48
CA VAL A 119 22.94 0.54 14.21
C VAL A 119 23.98 -0.01 13.24
N PHE A 120 24.23 0.70 12.15
CA PHE A 120 25.13 0.22 11.08
C PHE A 120 26.57 0.71 11.23
N LYS A 121 26.87 1.55 12.22
CA LYS A 121 28.21 2.16 12.48
C LYS A 121 28.76 2.86 11.22
N ARG A 122 27.89 3.46 10.43
CA ARG A 122 28.20 4.21 9.20
C ARG A 122 27.29 5.40 9.09
N GLN A 123 27.84 6.54 8.75
CA GLN A 123 27.06 7.74 8.49
C GLN A 123 26.52 7.71 7.05
N PRO A 124 25.21 7.94 6.83
CA PRO A 124 24.68 8.16 5.51
C PRO A 124 25.24 9.46 4.93
N LYS A 125 25.55 9.45 3.62
CA LYS A 125 26.01 10.65 2.93
C LYS A 125 24.82 11.53 2.60
N PHE A 126 24.84 12.77 3.06
CA PHE A 126 23.88 13.78 2.64
C PHE A 126 24.24 14.28 1.24
N LEU A 127 23.24 14.40 0.36
CA LEU A 127 23.40 14.83 -1.03
C LEU A 127 22.87 16.27 -1.20
N ASP A 128 23.31 16.93 -2.26
CA ASP A 128 22.96 18.34 -2.53
C ASP A 128 21.46 18.56 -2.80
N ASP A 129 20.73 17.53 -3.17
CA ASP A 129 19.28 17.52 -3.38
C ASP A 129 18.45 17.31 -2.09
N GLY A 130 19.10 17.26 -0.93
CA GLY A 130 18.44 17.04 0.36
C GLY A 130 18.13 15.58 0.68
N SER A 131 18.60 14.64 -0.17
CA SER A 131 18.45 13.22 0.07
C SER A 131 19.64 12.62 0.82
N TYR A 132 19.45 11.42 1.35
CA TYR A 132 20.52 10.63 1.96
C TYR A 132 20.88 9.44 1.07
N SER A 133 22.17 9.20 0.89
CA SER A 133 22.68 8.02 0.19
C SER A 133 23.40 7.10 1.16
N CYS A 134 23.04 5.83 1.16
CA CYS A 134 23.70 4.81 1.93
C CYS A 134 23.70 3.45 1.24
N ARG A 135 24.87 2.85 1.04
CA ARG A 135 25.03 1.52 0.38
C ARG A 135 24.36 1.43 -1.00
N GLY A 136 24.32 2.52 -1.75
CA GLY A 136 23.62 2.57 -3.04
C GLY A 136 22.10 2.72 -2.95
N LEU A 137 21.57 2.86 -1.74
CA LEU A 137 20.16 3.21 -1.51
C LEU A 137 20.03 4.72 -1.36
N ILE A 138 18.96 5.27 -1.89
CA ILE A 138 18.64 6.71 -1.82
C ILE A 138 17.40 6.86 -0.96
N PHE A 139 17.44 7.80 -0.03
CA PHE A 139 16.33 8.11 0.88
C PHE A 139 15.97 9.59 0.75
N GLU A 140 14.71 9.85 0.40
CA GLU A 140 14.13 11.18 0.27
C GLU A 140 13.01 11.34 1.30
N HIS A 141 13.05 12.37 2.13
CA HIS A 141 12.04 12.58 3.17
C HIS A 141 11.68 11.29 3.93
N GLN A 142 12.70 10.55 4.37
CA GLN A 142 12.58 9.29 5.11
C GLN A 142 12.02 8.10 4.31
N LEU A 143 11.58 8.28 3.06
CA LEU A 143 11.17 7.20 2.15
C LEU A 143 12.35 6.76 1.28
N GLN A 144 12.36 5.49 0.91
CA GLN A 144 13.35 4.98 -0.03
C GLN A 144 12.91 5.19 -1.46
N CYS A 145 13.79 5.76 -2.29
CA CYS A 145 13.57 5.89 -3.72
C CYS A 145 14.15 4.67 -4.46
N LEU A 146 13.30 3.97 -5.21
CA LEU A 146 13.67 2.81 -6.02
C LEU A 146 13.46 3.12 -7.49
N SER A 147 14.39 2.68 -8.34
CA SER A 147 14.16 2.64 -9.78
C SER A 147 13.67 1.24 -10.16
N LEU A 148 12.43 1.14 -10.66
CA LEU A 148 11.75 -0.10 -11.00
C LEU A 148 11.39 -0.14 -12.48
N ASP A 149 11.62 -1.29 -13.12
CA ASP A 149 11.10 -1.57 -14.45
C ASP A 149 9.56 -1.73 -14.42
N PHE A 150 8.90 -1.41 -15.53
CA PHE A 150 7.43 -1.51 -15.61
C PHE A 150 6.88 -2.91 -15.31
N ASP A 151 7.65 -3.97 -15.58
CA ASP A 151 7.25 -5.35 -15.27
C ASP A 151 7.28 -5.67 -13.77
N SER A 152 7.96 -4.86 -12.99
CA SER A 152 8.01 -4.95 -11.52
C SER A 152 6.91 -4.15 -10.83
N ILE A 153 6.05 -3.48 -11.60
CA ILE A 153 4.98 -2.63 -11.10
C ILE A 153 3.61 -3.29 -11.33
N SER A 154 2.70 -3.13 -10.39
CA SER A 154 1.29 -3.51 -10.51
C SER A 154 0.42 -2.35 -10.06
N LEU A 155 -0.60 -2.05 -10.84
CA LEU A 155 -1.61 -1.03 -10.48
C LEU A 155 -2.70 -1.59 -9.54
N ASN A 156 -2.69 -2.89 -9.30
CA ASN A 156 -3.58 -3.50 -8.33
C ASN A 156 -2.95 -3.42 -6.93
N PHE A 157 -3.48 -2.53 -6.11
CA PHE A 157 -3.03 -2.29 -4.74
C PHE A 157 -4.17 -2.40 -3.71
N THR A 158 -5.11 -3.30 -3.92
CA THR A 158 -6.13 -3.63 -2.91
C THR A 158 -5.46 -4.18 -1.64
N GLY A 159 -6.06 -3.90 -0.49
CA GLY A 159 -5.55 -4.40 0.78
C GLY A 159 -4.27 -3.69 1.24
N VAL A 160 -4.35 -2.38 1.48
CA VAL A 160 -3.24 -1.59 2.03
C VAL A 160 -3.49 -1.33 3.51
N PRO A 161 -2.61 -1.82 4.41
CA PRO A 161 -2.74 -1.54 5.83
C PRO A 161 -2.66 -0.04 6.14
N SER A 162 -3.53 0.44 7.02
CA SER A 162 -3.56 1.85 7.46
C SER A 162 -2.23 2.31 8.04
N GLU A 163 -1.50 1.42 8.71
CA GLU A 163 -0.17 1.68 9.26
C GLU A 163 0.84 2.11 8.18
N ILE A 164 0.82 1.45 7.01
CA ILE A 164 1.69 1.81 5.88
C ILE A 164 1.33 3.20 5.34
N LEU A 165 0.04 3.50 5.21
CA LEU A 165 -0.41 4.81 4.76
C LEU A 165 -0.05 5.92 5.76
N ALA A 166 -0.10 5.62 7.06
CA ALA A 166 0.34 6.53 8.11
C ALA A 166 1.83 6.86 7.97
N LEU A 167 2.69 5.87 7.69
CA LEU A 167 4.11 6.11 7.44
C LEU A 167 4.36 7.01 6.23
N PHE A 168 3.61 6.80 5.13
CA PHE A 168 3.69 7.71 3.98
C PHE A 168 3.26 9.15 4.34
N LYS A 169 2.22 9.31 5.16
CA LYS A 169 1.78 10.64 5.62
C LYS A 169 2.81 11.30 6.52
N LEU A 170 3.38 10.53 7.46
CA LEU A 170 4.41 11.02 8.40
C LEU A 170 5.72 11.44 7.70
N SER A 171 6.01 10.89 6.52
CA SER A 171 7.20 11.27 5.76
C SER A 171 7.15 12.71 5.23
N GLU A 172 5.97 13.31 5.14
CA GLU A 172 5.72 14.66 4.61
C GLU A 172 6.41 14.90 3.24
N HIS A 173 6.54 13.85 2.43
CA HIS A 173 7.22 13.95 1.15
C HIS A 173 6.47 14.87 0.18
N PRO A 174 7.11 15.87 -0.46
CA PRO A 174 6.46 16.85 -1.32
C PRO A 174 5.65 16.25 -2.47
N SER A 175 6.12 15.13 -3.05
CA SER A 175 5.40 14.46 -4.14
C SER A 175 4.07 13.85 -3.69
N LEU A 176 3.87 13.62 -2.39
CA LEU A 176 2.63 13.08 -1.84
C LEU A 176 1.60 14.18 -1.56
N THR A 177 2.04 15.45 -1.51
CA THR A 177 1.16 16.59 -1.23
C THR A 177 0.09 16.69 -2.32
N GLY A 178 -1.18 16.70 -1.91
CA GLY A 178 -2.33 16.77 -2.82
C GLY A 178 -2.63 15.46 -3.57
N SER A 179 -1.95 14.35 -3.26
CA SER A 179 -2.29 13.03 -3.79
C SER A 179 -3.37 12.39 -2.92
N GLU A 180 -4.35 11.77 -3.55
CA GLU A 180 -5.33 10.94 -2.85
C GLU A 180 -4.66 9.64 -2.41
N PHE A 181 -4.80 9.32 -1.12
CA PHE A 181 -4.30 8.06 -0.60
C PHE A 181 -5.26 6.92 -0.93
N PRO A 182 -4.76 5.70 -1.17
CA PRO A 182 -5.63 4.55 -1.37
C PRO A 182 -6.38 4.22 -0.07
N ARG A 183 -7.52 3.55 -0.25
CA ARG A 183 -8.34 3.09 0.86
C ARG A 183 -7.55 2.11 1.74
N PRO A 184 -7.54 2.30 3.08
CA PRO A 184 -7.04 1.29 4.00
C PRO A 184 -7.84 0.00 3.93
N GLU A 185 -7.16 -1.14 4.08
CA GLU A 185 -7.81 -2.45 4.08
C GLU A 185 -8.82 -2.59 5.22
N GLU A 186 -8.49 -1.99 6.35
CA GLU A 186 -9.30 -2.02 7.55
C GLU A 186 -10.58 -1.19 7.44
N TRP A 187 -10.66 -0.25 6.49
CA TRP A 187 -11.85 0.57 6.32
C TRP A 187 -12.90 -0.18 5.51
N ASN A 188 -13.84 -0.75 6.21
CA ASN A 188 -14.95 -1.47 5.62
C ASN A 188 -16.25 -0.68 5.78
N PHE A 189 -16.83 -0.21 4.67
CA PHE A 189 -18.13 0.45 4.64
C PHE A 189 -19.08 -0.40 3.83
N GLU A 190 -20.34 -0.43 4.26
CA GLU A 190 -21.42 -1.17 3.59
C GLU A 190 -22.48 -0.21 3.06
N GLU A 191 -23.18 -0.64 2.00
CA GLU A 191 -24.30 0.11 1.48
C GLU A 191 -25.44 0.14 2.53
N GLY A 192 -26.04 1.31 2.74
CA GLY A 192 -27.05 1.53 3.77
C GLY A 192 -26.50 1.97 5.13
N GLU A 193 -25.17 1.96 5.35
CA GLU A 193 -24.61 2.47 6.60
C GLU A 193 -24.79 3.98 6.75
N ARG A 194 -25.03 4.40 7.99
CA ARG A 194 -25.06 5.82 8.36
C ARG A 194 -23.66 6.30 8.66
N VAL A 195 -23.30 7.42 8.04
CA VAL A 195 -21.98 8.02 8.16
C VAL A 195 -22.09 9.53 8.37
N THR A 196 -21.01 10.11 8.89
CA THR A 196 -20.82 11.55 8.90
C THR A 196 -19.81 11.93 7.82
N VAL A 197 -20.23 12.82 6.92
CA VAL A 197 -19.35 13.45 5.96
C VAL A 197 -18.70 14.66 6.62
N CYS A 198 -17.38 14.63 6.71
CA CYS A 198 -16.58 15.68 7.33
C CYS A 198 -15.97 16.56 6.25
N SER A 199 -16.32 17.82 6.24
CA SER A 199 -15.67 18.88 5.46
C SER A 199 -14.98 19.85 6.42
N PRO A 200 -14.01 20.68 5.97
CA PRO A 200 -13.28 21.58 6.87
C PRO A 200 -14.16 22.52 7.68
N ARG A 201 -15.41 22.76 7.24
CA ARG A 201 -16.32 23.70 7.88
C ARG A 201 -17.65 23.08 8.33
N THR A 202 -17.95 21.84 7.90
CA THR A 202 -19.27 21.24 8.14
C THR A 202 -19.17 19.74 8.38
N ARG A 203 -20.01 19.24 9.26
CA ARG A 203 -20.25 17.78 9.45
C ARG A 203 -21.71 17.52 9.09
N LYS A 204 -21.97 16.65 8.13
CA LYS A 204 -23.31 16.30 7.69
C LYS A 204 -23.51 14.78 7.82
N THR A 205 -24.65 14.37 8.33
CA THR A 205 -25.01 12.95 8.34
C THR A 205 -25.48 12.53 6.97
N ALA A 206 -25.05 11.37 6.52
CA ALA A 206 -25.40 10.80 5.22
C ALA A 206 -25.60 9.29 5.34
N THR A 207 -26.18 8.69 4.31
CA THR A 207 -26.31 7.24 4.15
C THR A 207 -25.52 6.81 2.92
N ILE A 208 -24.74 5.74 3.03
CA ILE A 208 -23.96 5.21 1.91
C ILE A 208 -24.91 4.56 0.91
N THR A 209 -24.91 5.02 -0.34
CA THR A 209 -25.71 4.45 -1.43
C THR A 209 -24.91 3.50 -2.31
N ALA A 210 -23.59 3.74 -2.45
CA ALA A 210 -22.71 2.82 -3.16
C ALA A 210 -21.25 2.94 -2.65
N VAL A 211 -20.57 1.79 -2.64
CA VAL A 211 -19.18 1.65 -2.23
C VAL A 211 -18.32 1.38 -3.46
N LYS A 212 -17.48 2.34 -3.86
CA LYS A 212 -16.54 2.22 -4.98
C LYS A 212 -15.11 2.06 -4.48
N SER A 213 -14.21 1.63 -5.31
CA SER A 213 -12.80 1.42 -4.95
C SER A 213 -12.07 2.71 -4.57
N THR A 214 -12.45 3.84 -5.14
CA THR A 214 -11.77 5.14 -4.97
C THR A 214 -12.57 6.15 -4.13
N HIS A 215 -13.89 5.99 -4.03
CA HIS A 215 -14.78 6.94 -3.36
C HIS A 215 -16.05 6.24 -2.84
N LEU A 216 -16.82 6.95 -2.05
CA LEU A 216 -18.15 6.56 -1.62
C LEU A 216 -19.19 7.47 -2.28
N GLU A 217 -20.31 6.89 -2.69
CA GLU A 217 -21.51 7.64 -3.03
C GLU A 217 -22.39 7.68 -1.78
N VAL A 218 -22.75 8.87 -1.34
CA VAL A 218 -23.54 9.08 -0.11
C VAL A 218 -24.74 9.97 -0.41
N ASP A 219 -25.87 9.60 0.16
CA ASP A 219 -27.09 10.41 0.14
C ASP A 219 -27.12 11.28 1.40
N LEU A 220 -27.01 12.57 1.20
CA LEU A 220 -27.20 13.54 2.26
C LEU A 220 -28.72 13.67 2.47
N ALA A 221 -29.19 13.40 3.70
CA ALA A 221 -30.62 13.51 4.07
C ALA A 221 -31.20 14.94 3.90
N THR A 222 -30.57 15.76 3.09
CA THR A 222 -30.93 17.10 2.68
C THR A 222 -31.19 17.09 1.17
N ASP A 223 -31.91 18.09 0.64
CA ASP A 223 -32.24 18.21 -0.79
C ASP A 223 -31.02 18.27 -1.75
N GLU A 224 -29.82 18.01 -1.26
CA GLU A 224 -28.57 18.04 -2.04
C GLU A 224 -28.33 16.76 -2.85
N GLY A 225 -29.08 15.68 -2.60
CA GLY A 225 -29.01 14.42 -3.34
C GLY A 225 -27.72 13.62 -3.10
N ILE A 226 -27.43 12.71 -4.03
CA ILE A 226 -26.26 11.83 -3.95
C ILE A 226 -24.97 12.63 -4.25
N GLN A 227 -24.01 12.54 -3.34
CA GLN A 227 -22.69 13.15 -3.49
C GLN A 227 -21.60 12.09 -3.52
N VAL A 228 -20.55 12.37 -4.31
CA VAL A 228 -19.32 11.57 -4.35
C VAL A 228 -18.34 12.13 -3.31
N VAL A 229 -17.94 11.30 -2.36
CA VAL A 229 -17.11 11.72 -1.24
C VAL A 229 -15.89 10.80 -1.13
N SER A 230 -14.72 11.41 -0.89
CA SER A 230 -13.51 10.64 -0.60
C SER A 230 -13.64 9.87 0.70
N TRP A 231 -13.09 8.67 0.76
CA TRP A 231 -13.04 7.81 1.95
C TRP A 231 -12.53 8.54 3.21
N TYR A 232 -11.57 9.44 3.04
CA TYR A 232 -10.96 10.19 4.15
C TYR A 232 -11.89 11.22 4.78
N ASN A 233 -12.92 11.62 4.06
CA ASN A 233 -13.90 12.61 4.51
C ASN A 233 -15.15 11.97 5.14
N VAL A 234 -15.13 10.66 5.31
CA VAL A 234 -16.28 9.93 5.86
C VAL A 234 -15.89 9.28 7.18
N ARG A 235 -16.81 9.32 8.13
CA ARG A 235 -16.66 8.67 9.46
C ARG A 235 -17.91 7.84 9.74
N LYS A 236 -17.74 6.64 10.29
CA LYS A 236 -18.86 5.83 10.77
C LYS A 236 -19.59 6.54 11.92
N VAL A 237 -20.88 6.37 11.99
CA VAL A 237 -21.70 6.83 13.09
C VAL A 237 -21.99 5.64 13.98
N PHE A 238 -21.47 5.66 15.18
CA PHE A 238 -21.76 4.65 16.19
C PHE A 238 -22.85 5.14 17.14
N SER A 239 -23.69 4.22 17.56
CA SER A 239 -24.70 4.45 18.60
C SER A 239 -24.22 3.86 19.92
N THR A 240 -24.58 4.48 21.03
CA THR A 240 -24.31 3.92 22.35
C THR A 240 -24.84 2.49 22.43
N ARG A 241 -23.98 1.57 22.85
CA ARG A 241 -24.20 0.11 22.89
C ARG A 241 -23.95 -0.63 21.56
N ASP A 242 -23.37 -0.02 20.56
CA ASP A 242 -22.82 -0.78 19.45
C ASP A 242 -21.60 -1.56 19.92
N PHE A 243 -21.50 -2.82 19.52
CA PHE A 243 -20.31 -3.63 19.80
C PHE A 243 -19.29 -3.39 18.71
N VAL A 244 -18.12 -2.90 19.07
CA VAL A 244 -17.10 -2.45 18.14
C VAL A 244 -15.76 -3.12 18.39
N SER A 245 -14.94 -3.19 17.35
CA SER A 245 -13.58 -3.71 17.39
C SER A 245 -12.61 -2.66 16.85
N VAL A 246 -11.49 -2.48 17.51
CA VAL A 246 -10.40 -1.61 17.05
C VAL A 246 -9.59 -2.36 16.00
N THR A 247 -9.53 -1.83 14.78
CA THR A 247 -8.92 -2.50 13.62
C THR A 247 -7.49 -2.06 13.36
N SER A 248 -7.08 -0.89 13.86
CA SER A 248 -5.74 -0.34 13.66
C SER A 248 -5.20 0.40 14.88
N GLY A 249 -3.91 0.74 14.84
CA GLY A 249 -3.23 1.46 15.90
C GLY A 249 -2.78 0.59 17.09
N PRO A 250 -2.32 1.24 18.19
CA PRO A 250 -1.73 0.54 19.35
C PRO A 250 -2.68 -0.41 20.08
N LEU A 251 -3.98 -0.23 19.85
CA LEU A 251 -5.04 -1.02 20.49
C LEU A 251 -5.74 -1.97 19.55
N LYS A 252 -5.17 -2.23 18.42
CA LYS A 252 -5.70 -3.20 17.45
C LYS A 252 -6.07 -4.51 18.15
N GLY A 253 -7.30 -4.95 17.90
CA GLY A 253 -7.87 -6.16 18.48
C GLY A 253 -8.66 -5.95 19.77
N THR A 254 -8.66 -4.75 20.37
CA THR A 254 -9.56 -4.44 21.47
C THR A 254 -11.01 -4.44 20.99
N MET A 255 -11.87 -5.08 21.75
CA MET A 255 -13.32 -5.14 21.48
C MET A 255 -14.10 -4.66 22.69
N GLY A 256 -15.20 -3.98 22.44
CA GLY A 256 -16.03 -3.47 23.53
C GLY A 256 -17.30 -2.79 23.06
N TRP A 257 -18.10 -2.35 24.03
CA TRP A 257 -19.29 -1.55 23.77
C TRP A 257 -18.90 -0.08 23.60
N PHE A 258 -19.37 0.53 22.53
CA PHE A 258 -19.22 1.95 22.29
C PHE A 258 -20.05 2.74 23.32
N LEU A 259 -19.43 3.70 24.00
CA LEU A 259 -20.11 4.59 24.92
C LEU A 259 -20.33 5.97 24.30
N GLU A 260 -19.27 6.66 23.93
CA GLU A 260 -19.35 8.02 23.40
C GLU A 260 -18.10 8.42 22.60
N ILE A 261 -18.23 9.50 21.86
CA ILE A 261 -17.11 10.23 21.23
C ILE A 261 -17.13 11.66 21.73
N VAL A 262 -16.03 12.10 22.34
CA VAL A 262 -15.82 13.48 22.77
C VAL A 262 -14.46 13.95 22.23
N ASP A 263 -14.44 15.07 21.50
CA ASP A 263 -13.23 15.65 20.93
C ASP A 263 -12.34 14.66 20.15
N ASP A 264 -12.97 13.81 19.30
CA ASP A 264 -12.35 12.72 18.56
C ASP A 264 -11.75 11.60 19.43
N ILE A 265 -12.05 11.59 20.73
CA ILE A 265 -11.72 10.53 21.67
C ILE A 265 -12.90 9.58 21.77
N VAL A 266 -12.65 8.31 21.47
CA VAL A 266 -13.66 7.26 21.59
C VAL A 266 -13.51 6.56 22.93
N THR A 267 -14.63 6.42 23.64
CA THR A 267 -14.69 5.68 24.91
C THR A 267 -15.36 4.34 24.67
N LEU A 268 -14.64 3.26 24.97
CA LEU A 268 -15.13 1.88 24.89
C LEU A 268 -15.20 1.25 26.28
N GLN A 269 -16.20 0.42 26.49
CA GLN A 269 -16.30 -0.43 27.67
C GLN A 269 -15.84 -1.84 27.28
N GLU A 270 -14.65 -2.22 27.71
CA GLU A 270 -14.06 -3.53 27.43
C GLU A 270 -14.68 -4.65 28.29
N TYR A 271 -14.59 -5.88 27.75
CA TYR A 271 -14.77 -7.09 28.54
C TYR A 271 -13.43 -7.56 29.12
N ASP A 272 -13.48 -8.13 30.32
CA ASP A 272 -12.33 -8.89 30.81
C ASP A 272 -12.21 -10.23 30.06
N GLU A 273 -11.08 -10.91 30.21
CA GLU A 273 -10.83 -12.23 29.62
C GLU A 273 -11.86 -13.31 30.03
N LYS A 274 -12.70 -13.02 31.06
CA LYS A 274 -13.75 -13.89 31.55
C LYS A 274 -15.14 -13.50 31.04
N GLY A 275 -15.23 -12.50 30.20
CA GLY A 275 -16.49 -12.03 29.61
C GLY A 275 -17.32 -11.17 30.60
N ASN A 276 -16.73 -10.65 31.66
CA ASN A 276 -17.40 -9.72 32.55
C ASN A 276 -17.11 -8.28 32.10
N LEU A 277 -18.11 -7.41 32.21
CA LEU A 277 -17.95 -5.99 32.01
C LEU A 277 -16.96 -5.41 33.02
N ASN A 278 -15.86 -4.85 32.52
CA ASN A 278 -14.97 -4.05 33.37
C ASN A 278 -15.75 -2.86 33.91
N LYS A 279 -15.80 -2.73 35.24
CA LYS A 279 -16.58 -1.68 35.95
C LYS A 279 -16.03 -0.27 35.70
N GLU A 280 -14.78 -0.17 35.27
CA GLU A 280 -14.16 1.11 34.90
C GLU A 280 -14.07 1.18 33.38
N PRO A 281 -14.75 2.14 32.73
CA PRO A 281 -14.54 2.36 31.30
C PRO A 281 -13.07 2.72 31.11
N LYS A 282 -12.32 1.90 30.40
CA LYS A 282 -11.00 2.32 29.97
C LYS A 282 -11.19 3.45 28.97
N VAL A 283 -11.05 4.62 29.48
CA VAL A 283 -10.94 5.81 28.68
C VAL A 283 -9.75 5.61 27.78
N SER A 284 -10.01 5.68 26.46
CA SER A 284 -9.13 6.52 25.99
C SER A 284 -8.32 6.39 24.84
N PHE A 285 -8.70 6.63 23.74
CA PHE A 285 -7.70 6.75 22.73
C PHE A 285 -8.17 7.81 21.72
N ILE A 286 -7.25 8.69 21.31
CA ILE A 286 -7.41 9.44 20.07
C ILE A 286 -7.47 8.39 18.96
N LEU A 287 -8.60 7.71 18.88
CA LEU A 287 -8.94 6.90 17.74
C LEU A 287 -9.58 7.84 16.76
N THR A 288 -8.96 8.04 15.64
CA THR A 288 -9.74 8.62 14.56
C THR A 288 -10.92 7.68 14.34
N PRO A 289 -12.14 8.18 14.11
CA PRO A 289 -13.32 7.33 13.85
C PRO A 289 -13.15 6.33 12.70
N ALA A 290 -12.06 6.39 11.98
CA ALA A 290 -11.63 5.45 10.95
C ALA A 290 -10.96 4.18 11.50
N ASP A 291 -10.54 4.18 12.77
CA ASP A 291 -9.81 3.06 13.39
C ASP A 291 -10.75 2.07 14.11
N ILE A 292 -12.06 2.29 14.06
CA ILE A 292 -13.07 1.50 14.77
C ILE A 292 -14.05 0.86 13.78
N TYR A 293 -14.35 -0.39 14.02
CA TYR A 293 -15.42 -1.18 13.40
C TYR A 293 -16.32 -1.83 14.41
#